data_b3420768c05af41ac42adc370cd45746
#
_entry.id   b3420768c05af41ac42adc370cd45746
#
_cell.length_a   1.000
_cell.length_b   1.000
_cell.length_c   1.000
_cell.angle_alpha   90.00
_cell.angle_beta   90.00
_cell.angle_gamma   90.00
#
_symmetry.space_group_name_H-M   'P 1'
#
loop_
_entity.id
_entity.type
_entity.pdbx_description
1 polymer ?
#
loop_
_entity_poly.entity_id
_entity_poly.type
_entity_poly.pdbx_seq_one_letter_code
_entity_poly.pdbx_strand_id
1 'polypeptide(L)'
;MYYLCIENKKSTLTNLMVTKQQVEDFLKRLKEKIKVFDIIYRDDRGKNLQTLATLEIAPTYRKQVILNIESEDYSEGPVVDTLNKMGEMWVFGKNVKGQEVYIKITLGLPNSSTICISFHIAEHPMTYPFKN
;
A
#
# COMPACT_ATOMS: atom_id res chain seq x y z
N MET A 1 13.32 -8.91 -4.81
CA MET A 1 13.21 -9.00 -4.78
C MET A 1 13.14 -8.90 -4.83
N TYR A 2 13.64 -8.66 -4.89
CA TYR A 2 13.63 -8.76 -5.08
C TYR A 2 13.93 -8.60 -5.33
N TYR A 3 14.38 -8.45 -5.33
CA TYR A 3 14.71 -8.52 -5.62
C TYR A 3 15.20 -8.56 -5.50
N LEU A 4 15.65 -8.53 -5.67
CA LEU A 4 16.02 -8.75 -5.57
C LEU A 4 16.41 -8.60 -5.69
N CYS A 5 17.12 -8.51 -5.77
CA CYS A 5 17.35 -8.56 -5.73
C CYS A 5 17.85 -8.72 -6.00
N ILE A 6 18.48 -8.88 -6.46
CA ILE A 6 18.75 -9.22 -6.62
C ILE A 6 19.09 -9.25 -7.16
N GLU A 7 19.70 -9.24 -7.53
CA GLU A 7 19.82 -9.43 -7.91
C GLU A 7 19.66 -9.58 -8.41
N ASN A 8 20.35 -9.53 -9.02
CA ASN A 8 20.05 -9.80 -9.46
C ASN A 8 19.64 -10.02 -10.07
N LYS A 9 19.96 -9.95 -10.47
CA LYS A 9 19.46 -10.28 -10.91
C LYS A 9 18.76 -10.51 -11.30
N LYS A 10 19.23 -10.45 -11.76
CA LYS A 10 18.52 -10.77 -12.13
C LYS A 10 17.79 -11.15 -12.20
N SER A 11 18.15 -11.27 -12.26
CA SER A 11 17.31 -11.66 -12.29
C SER A 11 16.58 -11.99 -12.45
N THR A 12 16.87 -12.10 -12.52
CA THR A 12 16.14 -12.37 -12.69
C THR A 12 15.22 -12.62 -13.09
N LEU A 13 15.65 -12.32 -13.27
CA LEU A 13 14.90 -12.59 -13.83
C LEU A 13 13.94 -13.14 -13.73
N THR A 14 14.33 -13.42 -13.57
CA THR A 14 13.09 -13.67 -13.48
C THR A 14 12.23 -12.82 -12.71
N ASN A 15 12.13 -11.77 -12.95
CA ASN A 15 11.21 -11.01 -12.32
C ASN A 15 9.88 -11.33 -12.70
N LEU A 16 9.18 -11.91 -11.80
CA LEU A 16 7.80 -12.19 -12.04
C LEU A 16 7.04 -10.93 -11.88
N MET A 17 6.41 -10.51 -12.93
CA MET A 17 5.53 -9.36 -12.87
C MET A 17 4.26 -9.77 -12.14
N VAL A 18 3.80 -8.90 -11.25
CA VAL A 18 2.55 -9.10 -10.52
C VAL A 18 1.39 -9.03 -11.50
N THR A 19 0.47 -9.97 -11.41
CA THR A 19 -0.72 -9.98 -12.26
C THR A 19 -1.84 -9.22 -11.57
N LYS A 20 -2.80 -8.77 -12.39
CA LYS A 20 -3.99 -8.12 -11.85
C LYS A 20 -4.72 -9.02 -10.86
N GLN A 21 -4.77 -10.33 -11.15
CA GLN A 21 -5.42 -11.29 -10.27
C GLN A 21 -4.75 -11.34 -8.90
N GLN A 22 -3.42 -11.28 -8.87
CA GLN A 22 -2.71 -11.27 -7.60
C GLN A 22 -3.03 -10.01 -6.77
N VAL A 23 -3.19 -8.88 -7.44
CA VAL A 23 -3.58 -7.64 -6.77
C VAL A 23 -5.00 -7.77 -6.22
N GLU A 24 -5.92 -8.30 -7.02
CA GLU A 24 -7.30 -8.50 -6.59
C GLU A 24 -7.38 -9.44 -5.39
N ASP A 25 -6.58 -10.51 -5.41
CA ASP A 25 -6.55 -11.46 -4.29
C ASP A 25 -6.02 -10.78 -3.02
N PHE A 26 -4.98 -9.97 -3.15
CA PHE A 26 -4.46 -9.22 -2.00
C PHE A 26 -5.51 -8.27 -1.45
N LEU A 27 -6.18 -7.53 -2.33
CA LEU A 27 -7.19 -6.56 -1.89
C LEU A 27 -8.37 -7.24 -1.19
N LYS A 28 -8.76 -8.41 -1.68
CA LYS A 28 -9.83 -9.16 -1.02
C LYS A 28 -9.42 -9.55 0.39
N ARG A 29 -8.21 -10.08 0.54
CA ARG A 29 -7.69 -10.46 1.87
C ARG A 29 -7.57 -9.25 2.77
N LEU A 30 -7.10 -8.15 2.23
CA LEU A 30 -6.94 -6.90 2.97
C LEU A 30 -8.26 -6.41 3.53
N LYS A 31 -9.28 -6.34 2.67
CA LYS A 31 -10.58 -5.81 3.07
C LYS A 31 -11.27 -6.71 4.08
N GLU A 32 -11.14 -8.03 3.91
CA GLU A 32 -11.68 -8.98 4.87
C GLU A 32 -10.99 -8.87 6.22
N LYS A 33 -9.68 -8.71 6.21
CA LYS A 33 -8.92 -8.58 7.44
C LYS A 33 -9.25 -7.29 8.19
N ILE A 34 -9.42 -6.21 7.46
CA ILE A 34 -9.80 -4.92 8.07
C ILE A 34 -11.15 -5.04 8.77
N LYS A 35 -12.10 -5.78 8.18
CA LYS A 35 -13.40 -5.97 8.81
C LYS A 35 -13.31 -6.63 10.17
N VAL A 36 -12.37 -7.56 10.33
CA VAL A 36 -12.28 -8.35 11.56
C VAL A 36 -11.34 -7.72 12.57
N PHE A 37 -10.19 -7.24 12.12
CA PHE A 37 -9.11 -6.79 13.00
C PHE A 37 -8.83 -5.30 12.93
N ASP A 38 -9.54 -4.57 12.05
CA ASP A 38 -9.34 -3.14 11.82
C ASP A 38 -7.96 -2.86 11.22
N ILE A 39 -7.58 -1.59 11.20
CA ILE A 39 -6.33 -1.14 10.60
C ILE A 39 -5.70 -0.10 11.51
N ILE A 40 -4.39 -0.16 11.67
CA ILE A 40 -3.64 0.84 12.41
C ILE A 40 -2.75 1.61 11.45
N TYR A 41 -2.41 2.84 11.83
CA TYR A 41 -1.64 3.75 11.00
C TYR A 41 -0.35 4.12 11.71
N ARG A 42 0.75 4.18 10.92
CA ARG A 42 2.04 4.58 11.45
C ARG A 42 2.11 6.10 11.53
N ASP A 43 1.37 6.65 12.46
CA ASP A 43 1.27 8.11 12.62
C ASP A 43 2.47 8.72 13.36
N ASP A 44 3.43 7.89 13.75
CA ASP A 44 4.72 8.34 14.18
C ASP A 44 5.53 8.95 13.01
N ARG A 45 5.05 8.77 11.77
CA ARG A 45 5.68 9.36 10.59
C ARG A 45 5.03 10.70 10.31
N GLY A 46 5.83 11.77 10.31
CA GLY A 46 5.31 13.14 10.18
C GLY A 46 4.53 13.38 8.90
N LYS A 47 4.93 12.75 7.79
CA LYS A 47 4.26 12.94 6.50
C LYS A 47 2.80 12.50 6.53
N ASN A 48 2.52 11.43 7.27
CA ASN A 48 1.14 10.93 7.36
C ASN A 48 0.22 11.93 8.04
N LEU A 49 0.66 12.48 9.17
CA LEU A 49 -0.14 13.47 9.89
C LEU A 49 -0.23 14.78 9.12
N GLN A 50 0.85 15.20 8.48
CA GLN A 50 0.84 16.42 7.70
C GLN A 50 -0.17 16.34 6.55
N THR A 51 -0.29 15.18 5.93
CA THR A 51 -1.25 14.97 4.84
C THR A 51 -2.67 15.16 5.33
N LEU A 52 -3.00 14.66 6.52
CA LEU A 52 -4.34 14.85 7.07
C LEU A 52 -4.67 16.32 7.22
N ALA A 53 -3.72 17.10 7.71
CA ALA A 53 -3.92 18.54 7.86
C ALA A 53 -4.03 19.24 6.52
N THR A 54 -3.16 18.90 5.57
CA THR A 54 -3.15 19.52 4.25
C THR A 54 -4.44 19.24 3.49
N LEU A 55 -4.93 18.00 3.55
CA LEU A 55 -6.15 17.62 2.86
C LEU A 55 -7.40 17.94 3.66
N GLU A 56 -7.25 18.36 4.92
CA GLU A 56 -8.36 18.66 5.81
C GLU A 56 -9.33 17.48 5.90
N ILE A 57 -8.76 16.30 6.15
CA ILE A 57 -9.57 15.09 6.33
C ILE A 57 -9.37 14.54 7.74
N ALA A 58 -10.43 13.92 8.27
CA ALA A 58 -10.34 13.26 9.56
C ALA A 58 -9.47 12.00 9.45
N PRO A 59 -8.72 11.64 10.51
CA PRO A 59 -7.92 10.42 10.49
C PRO A 59 -8.71 9.17 10.09
N THR A 60 -9.97 9.09 10.52
CA THR A 60 -10.82 7.92 10.22
C THR A 60 -11.24 7.85 8.75
N TYR A 61 -11.17 8.96 8.02
CA TYR A 61 -11.52 8.95 6.61
C TYR A 61 -10.58 8.06 5.79
N ARG A 62 -9.34 7.87 6.28
CA ARG A 62 -8.36 7.02 5.62
C ARG A 62 -8.88 5.60 5.43
N LYS A 63 -9.63 5.08 6.39
CA LYS A 63 -10.17 3.73 6.29
C LYS A 63 -11.11 3.60 5.11
N GLN A 64 -11.95 4.60 4.88
CA GLN A 64 -12.85 4.60 3.73
C GLN A 64 -12.08 4.61 2.42
N VAL A 65 -11.04 5.43 2.34
CA VAL A 65 -10.20 5.49 1.14
C VAL A 65 -9.58 4.12 0.86
N ILE A 66 -9.03 3.49 1.90
CA ILE A 66 -8.37 2.20 1.76
C ILE A 66 -9.35 1.10 1.36
N LEU A 67 -10.55 1.10 1.93
CA LEU A 67 -11.57 0.11 1.59
C LEU A 67 -12.08 0.27 0.15
N ASN A 68 -11.85 1.42 -0.45
CA ASN A 68 -12.25 1.68 -1.84
C ASN A 68 -11.11 1.48 -2.85
N ILE A 69 -9.97 0.98 -2.42
CA ILE A 69 -8.87 0.69 -3.35
C ILE A 69 -9.27 -0.45 -4.28
N GLU A 70 -9.01 -0.24 -5.57
CA GLU A 70 -9.27 -1.22 -6.62
C GLU A 70 -7.95 -1.65 -7.26
N SER A 71 -7.99 -2.72 -8.05
CA SER A 71 -6.77 -3.20 -8.71
C SER A 71 -6.14 -2.17 -9.63
N GLU A 72 -6.95 -1.28 -10.22
CA GLU A 72 -6.41 -0.22 -11.08
C GLU A 72 -5.62 0.82 -10.30
N ASP A 73 -5.77 0.87 -8.98
CA ASP A 73 -5.02 1.78 -8.13
C ASP A 73 -3.66 1.22 -7.72
N TYR A 74 -3.37 -0.01 -8.10
CA TYR A 74 -2.09 -0.66 -7.77
C TYR A 74 -0.94 0.08 -8.44
N SER A 75 0.14 0.28 -7.69
CA SER A 75 1.34 0.93 -8.19
C SER A 75 2.54 0.01 -8.16
N GLU A 76 2.85 -0.56 -7.00
CA GLU A 76 3.99 -1.46 -6.91
C GLU A 76 3.87 -2.42 -5.73
N GLY A 77 4.73 -3.43 -5.73
CA GLY A 77 4.78 -4.44 -4.69
C GLY A 77 4.43 -5.82 -5.23
N PRO A 78 4.60 -6.85 -4.40
CA PRO A 78 5.00 -6.76 -3.00
C PRO A 78 6.48 -6.41 -2.85
N VAL A 79 6.76 -5.53 -1.90
CA VAL A 79 8.11 -5.17 -1.52
C VAL A 79 8.36 -5.74 -0.13
N VAL A 80 9.50 -6.41 0.05
CA VAL A 80 9.82 -7.00 1.35
C VAL A 80 10.72 -6.06 2.13
N ASP A 81 10.30 -5.72 3.35
CA ASP A 81 11.12 -4.93 4.24
C ASP A 81 11.83 -5.86 5.21
N THR A 82 13.03 -6.27 4.85
CA THR A 82 13.80 -7.18 5.67
C THR A 82 14.39 -6.49 6.91
N LEU A 83 14.56 -5.20 6.83
CA LEU A 83 15.18 -4.44 7.92
C LEU A 83 14.22 -4.29 9.11
N ASN A 84 12.99 -3.91 8.84
CA ASN A 84 11.99 -3.70 9.89
C ASN A 84 11.05 -4.87 10.08
N LYS A 85 11.24 -5.93 9.30
CA LYS A 85 10.45 -7.17 9.39
C LYS A 85 8.96 -6.92 9.25
N MET A 86 8.60 -5.98 8.39
CA MET A 86 7.19 -5.64 8.17
C MET A 86 6.47 -6.61 7.24
N GLY A 87 7.24 -7.53 6.62
CA GLY A 87 6.66 -8.45 5.65
C GLY A 87 6.45 -7.80 4.30
N GLU A 88 5.50 -8.31 3.55
CA GLU A 88 5.23 -7.79 2.21
C GLU A 88 4.42 -6.50 2.29
N MET A 89 4.89 -5.50 1.58
CA MET A 89 4.22 -4.21 1.52
C MET A 89 3.74 -3.96 0.10
N TRP A 90 2.55 -3.45 -0.03
CA TRP A 90 1.94 -3.14 -1.32
C TRP A 90 1.64 -1.65 -1.38
N VAL A 91 1.87 -1.05 -2.55
CA VAL A 91 1.70 0.39 -2.73
C VAL A 91 0.59 0.65 -3.73
N PHE A 92 -0.31 1.54 -3.33
CA PHE A 92 -1.45 1.97 -4.14
C PHE A 92 -1.50 3.50 -4.15
N GLY A 93 -2.17 4.04 -5.15
CA GLY A 93 -2.42 5.47 -5.21
C GLY A 93 -3.91 5.74 -5.35
N LYS A 94 -4.37 6.78 -4.70
CA LYS A 94 -5.77 7.21 -4.77
C LYS A 94 -5.82 8.73 -4.87
N ASN A 95 -6.77 9.23 -5.63
CA ASN A 95 -7.03 10.65 -5.63
C ASN A 95 -7.91 10.97 -4.43
N VAL A 96 -7.45 11.89 -3.59
CA VAL A 96 -8.20 12.36 -2.44
C VAL A 96 -8.23 13.88 -2.51
N LYS A 97 -9.42 14.44 -2.72
CA LYS A 97 -9.60 15.89 -2.84
C LYS A 97 -8.67 16.54 -3.87
N GLY A 98 -8.49 15.86 -5.00
CA GLY A 98 -7.68 16.38 -6.09
C GLY A 98 -6.18 16.13 -5.98
N GLN A 99 -5.73 15.46 -4.93
CA GLN A 99 -4.32 15.15 -4.74
C GLN A 99 -4.09 13.66 -4.84
N GLU A 100 -2.98 13.29 -5.49
CA GLU A 100 -2.57 11.89 -5.55
C GLU A 100 -1.96 11.49 -4.20
N VAL A 101 -2.51 10.47 -3.57
CA VAL A 101 -2.08 10.01 -2.26
C VAL A 101 -1.39 8.66 -2.38
N TYR A 102 -0.19 8.58 -1.81
CA TYR A 102 0.64 7.37 -1.78
C TYR A 102 0.26 6.55 -0.55
N ILE A 103 -0.17 5.32 -0.78
CA ILE A 103 -0.66 4.44 0.28
C ILE A 103 0.16 3.16 0.28
N LYS A 104 0.88 2.90 1.37
CA LYS A 104 1.66 1.67 1.51
C LYS A 104 1.07 0.86 2.66
N ILE A 105 0.73 -0.39 2.38
CA ILE A 105 0.00 -1.24 3.31
C ILE A 105 0.66 -2.61 3.40
N THR A 106 0.65 -3.18 4.61
CA THR A 106 0.98 -4.58 4.80
C THR A 106 -0.16 -5.25 5.57
N LEU A 107 -0.37 -6.55 5.33
CA LEU A 107 -1.41 -7.29 6.06
C LEU A 107 -1.09 -7.40 7.54
N GLY A 108 0.20 -7.38 7.90
CA GLY A 108 0.58 -7.56 9.29
C GLY A 108 0.57 -9.01 9.70
N LEU A 109 0.67 -9.26 10.99
CA LEU A 109 0.70 -10.62 11.53
C LEU A 109 -0.69 -11.26 11.49
N PRO A 110 -0.76 -12.59 11.43
CA PRO A 110 -2.04 -13.28 11.55
C PRO A 110 -2.74 -12.89 12.86
N ASN A 111 -4.05 -12.72 12.80
CA ASN A 111 -4.87 -12.37 13.96
C ASN A 111 -4.53 -11.00 14.57
N SER A 112 -3.97 -10.13 13.77
CA SER A 112 -3.66 -8.74 14.16
C SER A 112 -4.21 -7.78 13.14
N SER A 113 -4.22 -6.51 13.50
CA SER A 113 -4.66 -5.45 12.58
C SER A 113 -3.77 -5.36 11.36
N THR A 114 -4.35 -4.94 10.25
CA THR A 114 -3.61 -4.51 9.07
C THR A 114 -2.87 -3.21 9.43
N ILE A 115 -1.75 -2.98 8.78
CA ILE A 115 -0.94 -1.79 9.06
C ILE A 115 -0.82 -0.93 7.81
N CYS A 116 -1.26 0.32 7.93
CA CYS A 116 -1.03 1.33 6.91
C CYS A 116 0.25 2.07 7.28
N ILE A 117 1.30 1.81 6.52
CA ILE A 117 2.63 2.36 6.78
C ILE A 117 2.70 3.80 6.31
N SER A 118 2.16 4.06 5.13
CA SER A 118 2.19 5.40 4.53
C SER A 118 0.82 5.76 4.00
N PHE A 119 0.42 6.99 4.27
CA PHE A 119 -0.77 7.61 3.70
C PHE A 119 -0.44 9.08 3.59
N HIS A 120 0.21 9.46 2.49
CA HIS A 120 0.62 10.85 2.34
C HIS A 120 0.57 11.25 0.87
N ILE A 121 0.53 12.55 0.63
CA ILE A 121 0.54 13.08 -0.73
C ILE A 121 1.78 12.55 -1.44
N ALA A 122 1.60 12.05 -2.67
CA ALA A 122 2.69 11.48 -3.45
C ALA A 122 3.76 12.54 -3.69
N GLU A 123 5.02 12.16 -3.48
CA GLU A 123 6.15 13.06 -3.67
C GLU A 123 6.62 13.07 -5.13
N HIS A 124 6.25 12.04 -5.87
CA HIS A 124 6.56 11.91 -7.29
C HIS A 124 5.34 11.31 -7.99
N PRO A 125 5.16 11.54 -9.29
CA PRO A 125 4.06 10.90 -10.01
C PRO A 125 4.13 9.39 -9.87
N MET A 126 3.00 8.76 -9.61
CA MET A 126 2.91 7.32 -9.45
C MET A 126 2.54 6.68 -10.78
N THR A 127 2.93 5.40 -10.93
CA THR A 127 2.53 4.63 -12.11
C THR A 127 1.49 3.59 -11.71
N TYR A 128 0.60 3.27 -12.66
CA TYR A 128 -0.52 2.37 -12.41
C TYR A 128 -0.60 1.35 -13.53
N PRO A 129 0.10 0.19 -13.38
CA PRO A 129 0.18 -0.80 -14.47
C PRO A 129 -1.16 -1.35 -14.96
N PHE A 130 -2.19 -1.33 -14.10
CA PHE A 130 -3.48 -1.92 -14.46
C PHE A 130 -4.57 -0.89 -14.73
N LYS A 131 -4.19 0.37 -14.80
CA LYS A 131 -5.17 1.40 -15.13
C LYS A 131 -5.28 1.54 -16.65
N ASN A 132 -6.49 1.61 -17.13
CA ASN A 132 -6.76 1.78 -18.55
C ASN A 132 -6.69 3.24 -18.97
#